data_99c672914e9eb88784fc7903d940e386
#
_entry.id   99c672914e9eb88784fc7903d940e386
#
_cell.length_a   1.000
_cell.length_b   1.000
_cell.length_c   1.000
_cell.angle_alpha   90.00
_cell.angle_beta   90.00
_cell.angle_gamma   90.00
#
_symmetry.space_group_name_H-M   'P 1'
#
loop_
_entity.id
_entity.type
_entity.pdbx_description
1 polymer ?
#
loop_
_entity_poly.entity_id
_entity_poly.type
_entity_poly.pdbx_seq_one_letter_code
_entity_poly.pdbx_strand_id
1 'polypeptide(L)'
;MIDTHSTICEPPEGFTAADDRVHRDATIEEWTFSWWAADGSMAGHTMYRLHDKRSAWYCWGLSRAGEPYVQVVECDITRRADPMIGKAEAFWAEYTCESSFEQWTVGNETYAVELDDPAEGLGRGYGNAVPIASDLEWYATERAVPITDGYSQHGVLMGDIETARGVITIPEVTSMRTHRWTSATALPPIFEQSGVAHFGRRLTFRFADESHVDLVLGVAGLVRRS
;
A
#
# COMPACT_ATOMS: atom_id res chain seq x y z
N MET A 1 -10.48 -27.39 21.40
CA MET A 1 -9.51 -26.36 20.95
C MET A 1 -10.14 -25.74 19.71
N ILE A 2 -10.58 -24.49 19.79
CA ILE A 2 -11.02 -23.73 18.61
C ILE A 2 -9.73 -23.44 17.84
N ASP A 3 -9.69 -23.81 16.58
CA ASP A 3 -8.56 -23.53 15.71
C ASP A 3 -8.46 -22.00 15.56
N THR A 4 -7.48 -21.40 16.23
CA THR A 4 -7.25 -19.95 16.20
C THR A 4 -6.97 -19.44 14.80
N HIS A 5 -6.41 -20.27 13.91
CA HIS A 5 -6.17 -19.93 12.52
C HIS A 5 -7.48 -19.71 11.74
N SER A 6 -8.46 -20.59 11.95
CA SER A 6 -9.81 -20.45 11.35
C SER A 6 -10.49 -19.11 11.68
N THR A 7 -10.26 -18.57 12.88
CA THR A 7 -10.94 -17.35 13.34
C THR A 7 -10.30 -16.07 12.76
N ILE A 8 -9.00 -16.08 12.46
CA ILE A 8 -8.26 -14.92 11.90
C ILE A 8 -8.71 -14.65 10.46
N CYS A 9 -8.95 -15.71 9.69
CA CYS A 9 -9.32 -15.63 8.28
C CYS A 9 -10.83 -15.48 8.05
N GLU A 10 -11.63 -15.39 9.12
CA GLU A 10 -13.06 -15.12 8.98
C GLU A 10 -13.33 -13.68 8.56
N PRO A 11 -14.23 -13.43 7.60
CA PRO A 11 -14.67 -12.09 7.28
C PRO A 11 -15.16 -11.34 8.53
N PRO A 12 -14.97 -10.03 8.62
CA PRO A 12 -15.56 -9.24 9.69
C PRO A 12 -17.08 -9.20 9.57
N GLU A 13 -17.77 -8.79 10.64
CA GLU A 13 -19.22 -8.69 10.64
C GLU A 13 -19.72 -7.79 9.51
N GLY A 14 -20.70 -8.29 8.76
CA GLY A 14 -21.28 -7.59 7.60
C GLY A 14 -20.55 -7.80 6.27
N PHE A 15 -19.47 -8.58 6.26
CA PHE A 15 -18.68 -8.90 5.07
C PHE A 15 -18.66 -10.40 4.79
N THR A 16 -18.28 -10.74 3.56
CA THR A 16 -18.13 -12.12 3.09
C THR A 16 -16.74 -12.30 2.47
N ALA A 17 -16.33 -13.52 2.18
CA ALA A 17 -15.07 -13.79 1.49
C ALA A 17 -14.99 -13.12 0.09
N ALA A 18 -16.13 -12.83 -0.53
CA ALA A 18 -16.17 -12.11 -1.81
C ALA A 18 -15.77 -10.65 -1.68
N ASP A 19 -15.95 -10.05 -0.50
CA ASP A 19 -15.61 -8.66 -0.23
C ASP A 19 -14.09 -8.43 -0.07
N ASP A 20 -13.29 -9.49 -0.13
CA ASP A 20 -11.83 -9.36 -0.25
C ASP A 20 -11.34 -9.29 -1.71
N ARG A 21 -12.25 -9.31 -2.66
CA ARG A 21 -11.99 -9.22 -4.10
C ARG A 21 -12.60 -7.96 -4.69
N VAL A 22 -12.36 -7.74 -5.98
CA VAL A 22 -12.85 -6.55 -6.69
C VAL A 22 -14.37 -6.47 -6.71
N HIS A 23 -14.90 -5.31 -6.32
CA HIS A 23 -16.33 -4.98 -6.38
C HIS A 23 -16.68 -4.35 -7.73
N ARG A 24 -17.51 -5.04 -8.51
CA ARG A 24 -17.87 -4.58 -9.87
C ARG A 24 -18.68 -3.29 -9.90
N ASP A 25 -19.38 -3.00 -8.82
CA ASP A 25 -20.26 -1.82 -8.69
C ASP A 25 -19.57 -0.63 -8.02
N ALA A 26 -18.34 -0.81 -7.55
CA ALA A 26 -17.55 0.26 -7.00
C ALA A 26 -17.13 1.25 -8.09
N THR A 27 -17.24 2.54 -7.78
CA THR A 27 -16.67 3.62 -8.60
C THR A 27 -15.19 3.80 -8.27
N ILE A 28 -14.86 3.72 -6.99
CA ILE A 28 -13.50 3.77 -6.47
C ILE A 28 -13.29 2.58 -5.56
N GLU A 29 -12.15 1.92 -5.73
CA GLU A 29 -11.76 0.80 -4.88
C GLU A 29 -10.24 0.84 -4.66
N GLU A 30 -9.82 0.60 -3.42
CA GLU A 30 -8.44 0.83 -3.00
C GLU A 30 -7.93 -0.26 -2.07
N TRP A 31 -6.78 -0.83 -2.40
CA TRP A 31 -6.01 -1.73 -1.55
C TRP A 31 -4.73 -1.03 -1.13
N THR A 32 -4.47 -0.99 0.17
CA THR A 32 -3.23 -0.43 0.73
C THR A 32 -2.59 -1.44 1.67
N PHE A 33 -1.30 -1.64 1.51
CA PHE A 33 -0.46 -2.39 2.44
C PHE A 33 0.61 -1.46 2.98
N SER A 34 0.77 -1.40 4.29
CA SER A 34 1.80 -0.61 4.96
C SER A 34 2.55 -1.53 5.90
N TRP A 35 3.86 -1.42 5.95
CA TRP A 35 4.70 -2.28 6.78
C TRP A 35 5.82 -1.49 7.44
N TRP A 36 6.34 -2.00 8.54
CA TRP A 36 7.44 -1.38 9.26
C TRP A 36 8.21 -2.40 10.10
N ALA A 37 9.53 -2.23 10.14
CA ALA A 37 10.39 -2.98 11.04
C ALA A 37 10.23 -2.48 12.49
N ALA A 38 10.24 -3.39 13.45
CA ALA A 38 10.04 -3.05 14.87
C ALA A 38 11.15 -2.16 15.44
N ASP A 39 12.36 -2.26 14.89
CA ASP A 39 13.51 -1.43 15.26
C ASP A 39 13.52 -0.05 14.58
N GLY A 40 12.53 0.25 13.74
CA GLY A 40 12.42 1.49 13.00
C GLY A 40 13.42 1.65 11.85
N SER A 41 14.16 0.60 11.50
CA SER A 41 15.18 0.68 10.44
C SER A 41 14.59 0.82 9.03
N MET A 42 13.35 0.37 8.84
CA MET A 42 12.69 0.34 7.55
C MET A 42 11.17 0.47 7.69
N ALA A 43 10.56 1.13 6.73
CA ALA A 43 9.12 1.14 6.56
C ALA A 43 8.75 1.36 5.10
N GLY A 44 7.59 0.88 4.70
CA GLY A 44 7.11 1.06 3.34
C GLY A 44 5.60 0.95 3.22
N HIS A 45 5.13 1.19 2.02
CA HIS A 45 3.72 1.05 1.68
C HIS A 45 3.57 0.76 0.20
N THR A 46 2.44 0.16 -0.16
CA THR A 46 1.99 0.08 -1.53
C THR A 46 0.48 0.28 -1.57
N MET A 47 -0.01 0.98 -2.57
CA MET A 47 -1.42 1.23 -2.81
C MET A 47 -1.76 1.02 -4.27
N TYR A 48 -2.81 0.30 -4.52
CA TYR A 48 -3.44 0.19 -5.83
C TYR A 48 -4.88 0.67 -5.74
N ARG A 49 -5.26 1.62 -6.59
CA ARG A 49 -6.57 2.23 -6.57
C ARG A 49 -7.19 2.18 -7.96
N LEU A 50 -8.31 1.53 -8.05
CA LEU A 50 -9.18 1.60 -9.22
C LEU A 50 -10.00 2.89 -9.10
N HIS A 51 -9.85 3.76 -10.09
CA HIS A 51 -10.55 5.03 -10.16
C HIS A 51 -11.46 5.04 -11.38
N ASP A 52 -12.76 5.02 -11.18
CA ASP A 52 -13.77 4.81 -12.20
C ASP A 52 -13.57 3.48 -12.98
N LYS A 53 -14.16 3.38 -14.18
CA LYS A 53 -14.03 2.17 -15.03
C LYS A 53 -12.86 2.25 -16.01
N ARG A 54 -12.04 3.27 -15.98
CA ARG A 54 -11.04 3.56 -17.03
C ARG A 54 -9.62 3.59 -16.52
N SER A 55 -9.39 4.13 -15.32
CA SER A 55 -8.07 4.38 -14.81
C SER A 55 -7.81 3.68 -13.47
N ALA A 56 -6.54 3.47 -13.20
CA ALA A 56 -6.04 3.06 -11.90
C ALA A 56 -4.86 3.94 -11.51
N TRP A 57 -4.62 4.02 -10.22
CA TRP A 57 -3.48 4.71 -9.62
C TRP A 57 -2.66 3.72 -8.82
N TYR A 58 -1.37 3.91 -8.82
CA TYR A 58 -0.43 3.12 -8.06
C TYR A 58 0.52 4.04 -7.30
N CYS A 59 0.70 3.75 -6.02
CA CYS A 59 1.70 4.40 -5.19
C CYS A 59 2.48 3.33 -4.43
N TRP A 60 3.78 3.48 -4.39
CA TRP A 60 4.66 2.63 -3.62
C TRP A 60 5.77 3.47 -3.01
N GLY A 61 6.23 3.12 -1.83
CA GLY A 61 7.32 3.84 -1.20
C GLY A 61 8.07 2.98 -0.19
N LEU A 62 9.39 3.22 -0.13
CA LEU A 62 10.30 2.59 0.81
C LEU A 62 11.15 3.66 1.48
N SER A 63 11.12 3.68 2.79
CA SER A 63 11.97 4.50 3.65
C SER A 63 12.89 3.60 4.46
N ARG A 64 14.18 3.88 4.43
CA ARG A 64 15.21 3.17 5.21
C ARG A 64 16.08 4.18 5.94
N ALA A 65 16.46 3.86 7.17
CA ALA A 65 17.31 4.74 7.95
C ALA A 65 18.65 5.00 7.23
N GLY A 66 19.00 6.26 7.04
CA GLY A 66 20.25 6.67 6.39
C GLY A 66 20.27 6.54 4.86
N GLU A 67 19.17 6.18 4.23
CA GLU A 67 19.03 6.04 2.78
C GLU A 67 18.04 7.08 2.21
N PRO A 68 18.15 7.45 0.92
CA PRO A 68 17.13 8.23 0.25
C PRO A 68 15.76 7.54 0.31
N TYR A 69 14.70 8.34 0.35
CA TYR A 69 13.35 7.80 0.19
C TYR A 69 13.12 7.39 -1.27
N VAL A 70 12.61 6.20 -1.48
CA VAL A 70 12.31 5.68 -2.82
C VAL A 70 10.80 5.63 -3.02
N GLN A 71 10.29 6.21 -4.09
CA GLN A 71 8.86 6.21 -4.37
C GLN A 71 8.51 5.95 -5.83
N VAL A 72 7.33 5.38 -6.01
CA VAL A 72 6.62 5.30 -7.29
C VAL A 72 5.27 5.98 -7.13
N VAL A 73 4.92 6.84 -8.07
CA VAL A 73 3.58 7.40 -8.19
C VAL A 73 3.17 7.36 -9.66
N GLU A 74 2.28 6.46 -9.99
CA GLU A 74 1.69 6.34 -11.32
C GLU A 74 0.17 6.61 -11.23
N CYS A 75 -0.25 7.63 -11.94
CA CYS A 75 -1.65 7.98 -12.11
C CYS A 75 -2.06 7.71 -13.56
N ASP A 76 -3.36 7.52 -13.78
CA ASP A 76 -3.92 7.31 -15.13
C ASP A 76 -3.45 6.01 -15.82
N ILE A 77 -3.14 4.97 -15.03
CA ILE A 77 -2.91 3.63 -15.57
C ILE A 77 -4.21 3.15 -16.20
N THR A 78 -4.19 2.81 -17.48
CA THR A 78 -5.38 2.29 -18.17
C THR A 78 -5.78 0.92 -17.61
N ARG A 79 -7.00 0.78 -17.11
CA ARG A 79 -7.53 -0.49 -16.59
C ARG A 79 -7.57 -1.56 -17.68
N ARG A 80 -7.24 -2.77 -17.29
CA ARG A 80 -7.24 -3.96 -18.15
C ARG A 80 -8.42 -4.88 -17.85
N ALA A 81 -8.50 -5.98 -18.60
CA ALA A 81 -9.52 -7.02 -18.38
C ALA A 81 -9.41 -7.62 -16.98
N ASP A 82 -8.17 -7.86 -16.50
CA ASP A 82 -7.89 -8.10 -15.10
C ASP A 82 -7.64 -6.76 -14.42
N PRO A 83 -8.55 -6.31 -13.55
CA PRO A 83 -8.43 -5.01 -12.90
C PRO A 83 -7.31 -4.96 -11.85
N MET A 84 -6.79 -6.10 -11.39
CA MET A 84 -5.73 -6.18 -10.39
C MET A 84 -4.33 -6.14 -11.01
N ILE A 85 -4.24 -6.05 -12.33
CA ILE A 85 -2.99 -5.88 -13.06
C ILE A 85 -2.90 -4.45 -13.60
N GLY A 86 -1.99 -3.65 -13.06
CA GLY A 86 -1.60 -2.35 -13.59
C GLY A 86 -0.48 -2.51 -14.60
N LYS A 87 -0.63 -1.95 -15.81
CA LYS A 87 0.42 -1.97 -16.81
C LYS A 87 0.42 -0.71 -17.66
N ALA A 88 1.59 -0.06 -17.72
CA ALA A 88 1.88 1.08 -18.59
C ALA A 88 3.27 0.90 -19.23
N GLU A 89 3.76 1.93 -19.92
CA GLU A 89 5.14 1.92 -20.42
C GLU A 89 6.12 1.91 -19.24
N ALA A 90 7.02 0.92 -19.21
CA ALA A 90 8.00 0.71 -18.14
C ALA A 90 7.39 0.57 -16.71
N PHE A 91 6.14 0.13 -16.62
CA PHE A 91 5.45 -0.11 -15.36
C PHE A 91 4.61 -1.38 -15.42
N TRP A 92 4.75 -2.21 -14.41
CA TRP A 92 3.88 -3.33 -14.12
C TRP A 92 3.66 -3.42 -12.60
N ALA A 93 2.44 -3.72 -12.20
CA ALA A 93 2.09 -4.08 -10.83
C ALA A 93 0.95 -5.10 -10.82
N GLU A 94 0.96 -6.02 -9.85
CA GLU A 94 -0.07 -7.03 -9.66
C GLU A 94 -0.39 -7.19 -8.18
N TYR A 95 -1.67 -7.34 -7.89
CA TYR A 95 -2.21 -7.61 -6.56
C TYR A 95 -3.06 -8.86 -6.62
N THR A 96 -2.61 -9.92 -5.99
CA THR A 96 -3.31 -11.21 -6.02
C THR A 96 -3.82 -11.58 -4.64
N CYS A 97 -5.14 -11.79 -4.53
CA CYS A 97 -5.76 -12.40 -3.36
C CYS A 97 -5.63 -13.91 -3.47
N GLU A 98 -4.64 -14.49 -2.82
CA GLU A 98 -4.39 -15.93 -2.80
C GLU A 98 -5.45 -16.65 -1.98
N SER A 99 -5.71 -16.14 -0.78
CA SER A 99 -6.74 -16.62 0.12
C SER A 99 -7.42 -15.44 0.81
N SER A 100 -8.74 -15.36 0.69
CA SER A 100 -9.52 -14.22 1.20
C SER A 100 -9.34 -14.08 2.72
N PHE A 101 -9.03 -12.86 3.17
CA PHE A 101 -8.73 -12.47 4.55
C PHE A 101 -7.52 -13.17 5.18
N GLU A 102 -6.73 -13.91 4.40
CA GLU A 102 -5.59 -14.69 4.87
C GLU A 102 -4.30 -14.28 4.20
N GLN A 103 -4.24 -14.30 2.84
CA GLN A 103 -3.00 -14.13 2.09
C GLN A 103 -3.18 -13.30 0.84
N TRP A 104 -2.22 -12.40 0.63
CA TRP A 104 -2.08 -11.60 -0.58
C TRP A 104 -0.63 -11.59 -1.07
N THR A 105 -0.47 -11.60 -2.39
CA THR A 105 0.80 -11.30 -3.06
C THR A 105 0.68 -9.94 -3.74
N VAL A 106 1.69 -9.09 -3.57
CA VAL A 106 1.75 -7.77 -4.20
C VAL A 106 3.14 -7.58 -4.82
N GLY A 107 3.16 -7.34 -6.13
CA GLY A 107 4.40 -7.20 -6.88
C GLY A 107 4.40 -5.98 -7.79
N ASN A 108 5.60 -5.51 -8.13
CA ASN A 108 5.80 -4.52 -9.16
C ASN A 108 7.14 -4.66 -9.88
N GLU A 109 7.19 -4.14 -11.10
CA GLU A 109 8.42 -3.88 -11.86
C GLU A 109 8.28 -2.50 -12.49
N THR A 110 9.20 -1.57 -12.17
CA THR A 110 9.10 -0.19 -12.63
C THR A 110 10.36 0.62 -12.37
N TYR A 111 10.33 1.89 -12.74
CA TYR A 111 11.30 2.88 -12.29
C TYR A 111 10.70 3.70 -11.15
N ALA A 112 11.38 3.66 -10.01
CA ALA A 112 11.12 4.55 -8.88
C ALA A 112 11.96 5.81 -8.98
N VAL A 113 11.69 6.77 -8.10
CA VAL A 113 12.47 7.98 -7.92
C VAL A 113 13.09 7.97 -6.53
N GLU A 114 14.41 8.15 -6.45
CA GLU A 114 15.11 8.41 -5.19
C GLU A 114 15.05 9.90 -4.86
N LEU A 115 14.64 10.22 -3.64
CA LEU A 115 14.51 11.57 -3.12
C LEU A 115 15.38 11.74 -1.89
N ASP A 116 16.31 12.70 -1.93
CA ASP A 116 17.11 13.08 -0.76
C ASP A 116 16.22 13.73 0.32
N ASP A 117 15.28 14.56 -0.10
CA ASP A 117 14.22 15.08 0.76
C ASP A 117 12.86 14.51 0.33
N PRO A 118 12.26 13.61 1.13
CA PRO A 118 10.93 13.09 0.85
C PRO A 118 9.84 14.17 0.70
N ALA A 119 10.07 15.38 1.23
CA ALA A 119 9.13 16.51 1.06
C ALA A 119 9.04 17.00 -0.38
N GLU A 120 10.04 16.73 -1.22
CA GLU A 120 10.04 17.06 -2.64
C GLU A 120 9.16 16.11 -3.46
N GLY A 121 8.77 14.98 -2.87
CA GLY A 121 7.91 13.97 -3.49
C GLY A 121 6.44 14.33 -3.56
N LEU A 122 6.13 15.58 -3.89
CA LEU A 122 4.75 16.03 -4.11
C LEU A 122 4.25 15.54 -5.48
N GLY A 123 3.49 14.48 -5.47
CA GLY A 123 3.01 13.86 -6.71
C GLY A 123 4.11 13.05 -7.40
N ARG A 124 4.34 13.30 -8.67
CA ARG A 124 5.49 12.73 -9.39
C ARG A 124 6.75 13.41 -8.89
N GLY A 125 7.51 12.72 -8.05
CA GLY A 125 8.75 13.23 -7.52
C GLY A 125 9.79 13.42 -8.62
N TYR A 126 10.58 14.47 -8.51
CA TYR A 126 11.75 14.68 -9.34
C TYR A 126 12.98 14.24 -8.56
N GLY A 127 13.67 13.24 -9.05
CA GLY A 127 14.88 12.69 -8.42
C GLY A 127 15.58 11.73 -9.36
N ASN A 128 16.51 10.96 -8.83
CA ASN A 128 17.23 9.96 -9.62
C ASN A 128 16.30 8.78 -9.90
N ALA A 129 16.09 8.49 -11.19
CA ALA A 129 15.34 7.30 -11.57
C ALA A 129 16.15 6.04 -11.25
N VAL A 130 15.53 5.09 -10.54
CA VAL A 130 16.13 3.81 -10.18
C VAL A 130 15.18 2.67 -10.53
N PRO A 131 15.66 1.60 -11.17
CA PRO A 131 14.85 0.42 -11.41
C PRO A 131 14.56 -0.28 -10.08
N ILE A 132 13.32 -0.70 -9.91
CA ILE A 132 12.89 -1.54 -8.81
C ILE A 132 12.00 -2.67 -9.31
N ALA A 133 12.11 -3.82 -8.65
CA ALA A 133 11.10 -4.86 -8.67
C ALA A 133 10.81 -5.27 -7.23
N SER A 134 9.56 -5.52 -6.89
CA SER A 134 9.21 -6.07 -5.58
C SER A 134 8.30 -7.28 -5.72
N ASP A 135 8.54 -8.27 -4.87
CA ASP A 135 7.71 -9.46 -4.71
C ASP A 135 7.47 -9.65 -3.22
N LEU A 136 6.27 -9.27 -2.78
CA LEU A 136 5.92 -9.18 -1.37
C LEU A 136 4.70 -10.05 -1.08
N GLU A 137 4.81 -10.84 -0.02
CA GLU A 137 3.72 -11.65 0.51
C GLU A 137 3.20 -11.05 1.81
N TRP A 138 1.90 -10.96 1.93
CA TRP A 138 1.20 -10.50 3.13
C TRP A 138 0.35 -11.62 3.72
N TYR A 139 0.42 -11.78 5.03
CA TYR A 139 -0.37 -12.77 5.78
C TYR A 139 -1.09 -12.11 6.95
N ALA A 140 -2.35 -12.48 7.17
CA ALA A 140 -3.13 -12.01 8.31
C ALA A 140 -2.60 -12.56 9.63
N THR A 141 -2.53 -11.71 10.66
CA THR A 141 -2.26 -12.10 12.05
C THR A 141 -3.44 -11.83 12.96
N GLU A 142 -4.39 -11.01 12.53
CA GLU A 142 -5.60 -10.67 13.26
C GLU A 142 -6.81 -10.70 12.32
N ARG A 143 -7.98 -10.82 12.91
CA ARG A 143 -9.24 -10.70 12.18
C ARG A 143 -9.39 -9.28 11.62
N ALA A 144 -9.94 -9.17 10.43
CA ALA A 144 -10.25 -7.86 9.84
C ALA A 144 -11.29 -7.10 10.67
N VAL A 145 -11.13 -5.78 10.74
CA VAL A 145 -12.01 -4.86 11.48
C VAL A 145 -12.68 -3.91 10.50
N PRO A 146 -14.02 -3.79 10.54
CA PRO A 146 -14.74 -2.82 9.73
C PRO A 146 -14.25 -1.39 9.98
N ILE A 147 -14.12 -0.63 8.89
CA ILE A 147 -13.86 0.82 8.89
C ILE A 147 -14.86 1.50 7.93
N THR A 148 -14.82 2.82 7.86
CA THR A 148 -15.64 3.55 6.88
C THR A 148 -15.27 3.12 5.46
N ASP A 149 -16.26 2.67 4.70
CA ASP A 149 -16.15 2.21 3.31
C ASP A 149 -15.23 0.98 3.11
N GLY A 150 -15.16 0.07 4.08
CA GLY A 150 -14.37 -1.14 3.95
C GLY A 150 -13.90 -1.72 5.27
N TYR A 151 -12.69 -2.25 5.30
CA TYR A 151 -12.08 -2.83 6.49
C TYR A 151 -10.56 -2.64 6.52
N SER A 152 -9.98 -2.79 7.70
CA SER A 152 -8.54 -2.90 7.92
C SER A 152 -8.21 -4.23 8.58
N GLN A 153 -6.99 -4.73 8.38
CA GLN A 153 -6.54 -5.99 8.96
C GLN A 153 -5.05 -5.92 9.25
N HIS A 154 -4.67 -6.30 10.47
CA HIS A 154 -3.28 -6.48 10.84
C HIS A 154 -2.73 -7.78 10.29
N GLY A 155 -1.45 -7.75 9.96
CA GLY A 155 -0.73 -8.87 9.39
C GLY A 155 0.77 -8.71 9.48
N VAL A 156 1.45 -9.59 8.80
CA VAL A 156 2.88 -9.52 8.53
C VAL A 156 3.12 -9.46 7.03
N LEU A 157 4.23 -8.86 6.66
CA LEU A 157 4.67 -8.79 5.27
C LEU A 157 6.12 -9.21 5.20
N MET A 158 6.48 -9.94 4.15
CA MET A 158 7.84 -10.36 3.85
C MET A 158 8.06 -10.39 2.34
N GLY A 159 9.30 -10.54 1.92
CA GLY A 159 9.65 -10.69 0.51
C GLY A 159 10.93 -9.94 0.14
N ASP A 160 11.11 -9.70 -1.13
CA ASP A 160 12.31 -9.08 -1.67
C ASP A 160 11.97 -7.84 -2.51
N ILE A 161 12.87 -6.86 -2.45
CA ILE A 161 12.86 -5.69 -3.31
C ILE A 161 14.21 -5.67 -4.04
N GLU A 162 14.18 -5.84 -5.34
CA GLU A 162 15.34 -5.72 -6.21
C GLU A 162 15.56 -4.26 -6.60
N THR A 163 16.78 -3.80 -6.52
CA THR A 163 17.21 -2.46 -6.93
C THR A 163 18.50 -2.54 -7.72
N ALA A 164 18.91 -1.46 -8.37
CA ALA A 164 20.22 -1.38 -9.02
C ALA A 164 21.40 -1.62 -8.07
N ARG A 165 21.20 -1.49 -6.74
CA ARG A 165 22.24 -1.69 -5.71
C ARG A 165 22.23 -3.10 -5.12
N GLY A 166 21.30 -3.95 -5.53
CA GLY A 166 21.12 -5.32 -5.05
C GLY A 166 19.74 -5.58 -4.47
N VAL A 167 19.59 -6.73 -3.84
CA VAL A 167 18.34 -7.17 -3.23
C VAL A 167 18.25 -6.69 -1.79
N ILE A 168 17.12 -6.13 -1.44
CA ILE A 168 16.73 -5.77 -0.08
C ILE A 168 15.71 -6.82 0.37
N THR A 169 16.14 -7.76 1.18
CA THR A 169 15.20 -8.73 1.79
C THR A 169 14.47 -8.06 2.93
N ILE A 170 13.15 -8.09 2.85
CA ILE A 170 12.25 -7.70 3.94
C ILE A 170 11.96 -8.97 4.74
N PRO A 171 12.48 -9.07 5.98
CA PRO A 171 12.11 -10.19 6.85
C PRO A 171 10.62 -10.06 7.22
N GLU A 172 10.09 -11.04 7.93
CA GLU A 172 8.74 -10.90 8.48
C GLU A 172 8.64 -9.65 9.35
N VAL A 173 7.89 -8.64 8.86
CA VAL A 173 7.70 -7.36 9.55
C VAL A 173 6.22 -7.09 9.80
N THR A 174 5.94 -6.29 10.83
CA THR A 174 4.56 -5.87 11.11
C THR A 174 3.97 -5.13 9.93
N SER A 175 2.73 -5.46 9.62
CA SER A 175 2.02 -4.85 8.51
C SER A 175 0.55 -4.61 8.84
N MET A 176 -0.04 -3.68 8.11
CA MET A 176 -1.48 -3.44 8.11
C MET A 176 -1.94 -3.25 6.67
N ARG A 177 -3.02 -3.93 6.29
CA ARG A 177 -3.69 -3.65 5.03
C ARG A 177 -5.03 -2.97 5.25
N THR A 178 -5.48 -2.22 4.24
CA THR A 178 -6.85 -1.76 4.14
C THR A 178 -7.39 -2.08 2.77
N HIS A 179 -8.68 -2.44 2.72
CA HIS A 179 -9.43 -2.55 1.49
C HIS A 179 -10.68 -1.68 1.63
N ARG A 180 -10.86 -0.76 0.71
CA ARG A 180 -11.94 0.23 0.75
C ARG A 180 -12.57 0.40 -0.61
N TRP A 181 -13.88 0.59 -0.64
CA TRP A 181 -14.61 0.84 -1.88
C TRP A 181 -15.84 1.72 -1.65
N THR A 182 -16.26 2.39 -2.70
CA THR A 182 -17.46 3.21 -2.69
C THR A 182 -18.06 3.34 -4.09
N SER A 183 -19.36 3.49 -4.17
CA SER A 183 -20.05 3.88 -5.40
C SER A 183 -20.10 5.40 -5.60
N ALA A 184 -19.68 6.18 -4.60
CA ALA A 184 -19.54 7.63 -4.71
C ALA A 184 -18.35 8.03 -5.60
N THR A 185 -18.32 9.29 -6.02
CA THR A 185 -17.24 9.84 -6.86
C THR A 185 -15.96 10.16 -6.11
N ALA A 186 -15.99 10.08 -4.78
CA ALA A 186 -14.82 10.28 -3.91
C ALA A 186 -14.86 9.28 -2.76
N LEU A 187 -13.71 8.72 -2.45
CA LEU A 187 -13.50 7.91 -1.26
C LEU A 187 -13.08 8.86 -0.14
N PRO A 188 -13.84 8.97 0.96
CA PRO A 188 -13.49 9.87 2.03
C PRO A 188 -12.10 9.52 2.60
N PRO A 189 -11.31 10.51 3.02
CA PRO A 189 -10.03 10.26 3.64
C PRO A 189 -10.20 9.45 4.92
N ILE A 190 -9.25 8.56 5.20
CA ILE A 190 -9.13 7.96 6.52
C ILE A 190 -8.44 8.98 7.42
N PHE A 191 -9.17 9.54 8.37
CA PHE A 191 -8.62 10.45 9.36
C PHE A 191 -7.92 9.65 10.45
N GLU A 192 -6.62 9.80 10.59
CA GLU A 192 -5.96 9.52 11.85
C GLU A 192 -6.00 10.77 12.73
N GLN A 193 -6.05 10.58 14.04
CA GLN A 193 -6.44 11.53 15.10
C GLN A 193 -5.66 12.84 15.19
N SER A 194 -4.80 13.18 14.29
CA SER A 194 -3.96 14.38 14.39
C SER A 194 -4.39 15.57 13.54
N GLY A 195 -5.58 15.57 13.00
CA GLY A 195 -6.20 16.77 12.40
C GLY A 195 -5.56 17.32 11.12
N VAL A 196 -4.71 16.55 10.43
CA VAL A 196 -3.84 17.07 9.38
C VAL A 196 -4.14 16.50 8.00
N ALA A 197 -4.94 15.46 7.89
CA ALA A 197 -5.15 14.79 6.61
C ALA A 197 -6.41 15.28 5.89
N HIS A 198 -6.32 16.36 5.14
CA HIS A 198 -7.39 16.73 4.21
C HIS A 198 -7.53 15.79 3.00
N PHE A 199 -6.56 14.90 2.76
CA PHE A 199 -6.42 14.18 1.48
C PHE A 199 -6.12 12.68 1.57
N GLY A 200 -6.17 12.04 2.72
CA GLY A 200 -5.88 10.63 2.70
C GLY A 200 -5.27 10.10 3.98
N ARG A 201 -4.64 8.94 3.86
CA ARG A 201 -4.06 8.22 4.97
C ARG A 201 -2.71 8.80 5.35
N ARG A 202 -2.49 9.03 6.62
CA ARG A 202 -1.19 9.36 7.18
C ARG A 202 -0.44 8.06 7.51
N LEU A 203 0.82 8.01 7.11
CA LEU A 203 1.77 6.97 7.47
C LEU A 203 2.92 7.63 8.21
N THR A 204 3.18 7.20 9.43
CA THR A 204 4.33 7.67 10.22
C THR A 204 5.36 6.55 10.27
N PHE A 205 6.52 6.79 9.70
CA PHE A 205 7.66 5.89 9.77
C PHE A 205 8.63 6.39 10.83
N ARG A 206 8.97 5.54 11.79
CA ARG A 206 9.95 5.83 12.84
C ARG A 206 11.18 4.98 12.64
N PHE A 207 12.34 5.62 12.72
CA PHE A 207 13.64 4.97 12.62
C PHE A 207 14.29 4.80 13.99
N ALA A 208 15.30 3.94 14.09
CA ALA A 208 16.01 3.63 15.32
C ALA A 208 16.79 4.84 15.90
N ASP A 209 17.10 5.85 15.09
CA ASP A 209 17.70 7.12 15.49
C ASP A 209 16.68 8.15 16.00
N GLU A 210 15.45 7.71 16.28
CA GLU A 210 14.31 8.53 16.67
C GLU A 210 13.80 9.48 15.58
N SER A 211 14.44 9.53 14.43
CA SER A 211 13.90 10.27 13.28
C SER A 211 12.58 9.65 12.82
N HIS A 212 11.74 10.45 12.21
CA HIS A 212 10.48 9.96 11.64
C HIS A 212 10.12 10.70 10.35
N VAL A 213 9.33 10.03 9.53
CA VAL A 213 8.76 10.60 8.32
C VAL A 213 7.25 10.39 8.38
N ASP A 214 6.53 11.49 8.29
CA ASP A 214 5.08 11.47 8.13
C ASP A 214 4.74 11.63 6.64
N LEU A 215 4.09 10.65 6.08
CA LEU A 215 3.60 10.66 4.71
C LEU A 215 2.08 10.72 4.69
N VAL A 216 1.53 11.56 3.84
CA VAL A 216 0.09 11.64 3.63
C VAL A 216 -0.22 11.20 2.21
N LEU A 217 -0.99 10.13 2.06
CA LEU A 217 -1.48 9.69 0.77
C LEU A 217 -2.59 10.64 0.31
N GLY A 218 -2.29 11.46 -0.68
CA GLY A 218 -3.21 12.42 -1.26
C GLY A 218 -3.74 12.00 -2.62
N VAL A 219 -4.55 12.86 -3.23
CA VAL A 219 -5.10 12.66 -4.59
C VAL A 219 -3.99 12.55 -5.64
N ALA A 220 -2.85 13.18 -5.41
CA ALA A 220 -1.69 13.19 -6.31
C ALA A 220 -0.55 12.24 -5.85
N GLY A 221 -0.79 11.40 -4.84
CA GLY A 221 0.23 10.50 -4.29
C GLY A 221 0.59 10.83 -2.84
N LEU A 222 1.73 10.34 -2.40
CA LEU A 222 2.23 10.56 -1.04
C LEU A 222 2.89 11.92 -0.89
N VAL A 223 2.53 12.61 0.18
CA VAL A 223 3.08 13.91 0.55
C VAL A 223 3.65 13.82 1.96
N ARG A 224 4.93 14.16 2.14
CA ARG A 224 5.51 14.37 3.47
C ARG A 224 4.90 15.61 4.10
N ARG A 225 4.58 15.54 5.37
CA ARG A 225 4.36 16.71 6.22
C ARG A 225 5.38 16.72 7.35
N SER A 226 6.07 17.82 7.46
CA SER A 226 6.91 18.16 8.59
C SER A 226 6.04 18.68 9.74
#